data_6cc49eba8507727e8487b7b923edc774
#
_entry.id   6cc49eba8507727e8487b7b923edc774
#
_cell.length_a   1.000
_cell.length_b   1.000
_cell.length_c   1.000
_cell.angle_alpha   90.00
_cell.angle_beta   90.00
_cell.angle_gamma   90.00
#
_symmetry.space_group_name_H-M   'P 1'
#
loop_
_entity.id
_entity.type
_entity.pdbx_description
1 polymer ?
#
loop_
_entity_poly.entity_id
_entity_poly.type
_entity_poly.pdbx_seq_one_letter_code
_entity_poly.pdbx_strand_id
1 'polypeptide(L)'
;MGGVKFSSLPDVKYSIYFKKSKDSKIQIGKGFTFFSGNGLNPLSPGRKGTIFTEGNALISIGDNVGMSSAVLWAKKEIIIGNRVTVGANAVILDSDCHSLNYLDRGTENDMRNCKCKPIIIEDDVLIGTGSYILKGVHIG
;
A
#
# COMPACT_ATOMS: atom_id res chain seq x y z
N MET A 1 14.04 -13.63 10.25
CA MET A 1 13.31 -12.93 9.16
C MET A 1 12.35 -11.94 9.79
N GLY A 2 12.51 -10.65 9.54
CA GLY A 2 11.57 -9.64 10.01
C GLY A 2 10.25 -9.75 9.26
N GLY A 3 9.22 -10.29 9.90
CA GLY A 3 7.87 -10.40 9.33
C GLY A 3 7.13 -9.06 9.30
N VAL A 4 5.89 -9.07 8.86
CA VAL A 4 4.94 -7.98 9.07
C VAL A 4 4.68 -7.87 10.58
N LYS A 5 4.78 -6.66 11.13
CA LYS A 5 4.50 -6.43 12.55
C LYS A 5 3.08 -5.91 12.72
N PHE A 6 2.29 -6.60 13.50
CA PHE A 6 0.96 -6.18 13.91
C PHE A 6 0.97 -5.81 15.40
N SER A 7 0.36 -4.69 15.76
CA SER A 7 0.18 -4.27 17.16
C SER A 7 -0.95 -5.02 17.88
N SER A 8 -1.89 -5.60 17.13
CA SER A 8 -2.93 -6.50 17.61
C SER A 8 -3.30 -7.49 16.51
N LEU A 9 -4.09 -8.52 16.86
CA LEU A 9 -4.61 -9.46 15.86
C LEU A 9 -5.49 -8.70 14.85
N PRO A 10 -5.19 -8.76 13.53
CA PRO A 10 -5.99 -8.08 12.53
C PRO A 10 -7.29 -8.85 12.22
N ASP A 11 -8.35 -8.14 11.84
CA ASP A 11 -9.55 -8.76 11.27
C ASP A 11 -9.43 -8.81 9.74
N VAL A 12 -8.96 -9.94 9.23
CA VAL A 12 -8.81 -10.16 7.79
C VAL A 12 -9.88 -11.14 7.31
N LYS A 13 -10.74 -10.68 6.41
CA LYS A 13 -11.69 -11.55 5.71
C LYS A 13 -11.09 -12.02 4.39
N TYR A 14 -10.97 -13.33 4.24
CA TYR A 14 -10.22 -14.07 3.22
C TYR A 14 -8.70 -13.86 3.38
N SER A 15 -8.01 -13.20 2.46
CA SER A 15 -6.56 -13.13 2.57
C SER A 15 -5.97 -11.87 1.92
N ILE A 16 -4.91 -11.36 2.50
CA ILE A 16 -4.04 -10.33 1.92
C ILE A 16 -2.80 -11.01 1.35
N TYR A 17 -2.34 -10.55 0.20
CA TYR A 17 -1.03 -10.94 -0.30
C TYR A 17 0.03 -9.99 0.27
N PHE A 18 0.86 -10.51 1.18
CA PHE A 18 2.02 -9.79 1.70
C PHE A 18 3.27 -10.21 0.96
N LYS A 19 4.00 -9.24 0.40
CA LYS A 19 5.35 -9.45 -0.12
C LYS A 19 6.26 -8.35 0.41
N LYS A 20 7.37 -8.75 1.05
CA LYS A 20 8.34 -7.79 1.56
C LYS A 20 9.76 -8.24 1.26
N SER A 21 10.62 -7.30 0.90
CA SER A 21 12.06 -7.53 0.80
C SER A 21 12.68 -7.66 2.19
N LYS A 22 13.88 -8.21 2.24
CA LYS A 22 14.60 -8.54 3.50
C LYS A 22 14.71 -7.31 4.43
N ASP A 23 15.08 -6.17 3.87
CA ASP A 23 15.43 -4.97 4.62
C ASP A 23 14.27 -3.97 4.74
N SER A 24 13.12 -4.25 4.12
CA SER A 24 11.93 -3.42 4.24
C SER A 24 11.16 -3.67 5.54
N LYS A 25 10.23 -2.76 5.86
CA LYS A 25 9.40 -2.84 7.06
C LYS A 25 7.93 -2.66 6.71
N ILE A 26 7.07 -3.47 7.31
CA ILE A 26 5.62 -3.30 7.30
C ILE A 26 5.16 -3.33 8.75
N GLN A 27 4.57 -2.23 9.20
CA GLN A 27 4.08 -2.04 10.56
C GLN A 27 2.60 -1.68 10.50
N ILE A 28 1.76 -2.36 11.27
CA ILE A 28 0.31 -2.20 11.24
C ILE A 28 -0.19 -2.05 12.69
N GLY A 29 -0.92 -0.98 12.93
CA GLY A 29 -1.49 -0.62 14.21
C GLY A 29 -2.59 -1.56 14.69
N LYS A 30 -3.24 -1.18 15.78
CA LYS A 30 -4.35 -1.94 16.37
C LYS A 30 -5.64 -1.76 15.57
N GLY A 31 -6.55 -2.73 15.65
CA GLY A 31 -7.88 -2.61 15.03
C GLY A 31 -7.86 -2.57 13.51
N PHE A 32 -6.82 -3.10 12.88
CA PHE A 32 -6.73 -3.18 11.42
C PHE A 32 -7.74 -4.19 10.87
N THR A 33 -8.53 -3.75 9.88
CA THR A 33 -9.49 -4.60 9.16
C THR A 33 -9.18 -4.61 7.67
N PHE A 34 -9.30 -5.79 7.04
CA PHE A 34 -9.06 -5.92 5.61
C PHE A 34 -10.02 -6.91 4.97
N PHE A 35 -10.83 -6.45 4.05
CA PHE A 35 -11.73 -7.30 3.27
C PHE A 35 -11.16 -7.52 1.88
N SER A 36 -10.97 -8.76 1.46
CA SER A 36 -10.22 -9.10 0.26
C SER A 36 -10.82 -10.30 -0.46
N GLY A 37 -11.07 -10.14 -1.74
CA GLY A 37 -11.49 -11.24 -2.62
C GLY A 37 -12.94 -11.71 -2.46
N ASN A 38 -13.28 -12.75 -3.18
CA ASN A 38 -14.46 -13.61 -3.13
C ASN A 38 -15.82 -12.98 -2.75
N GLY A 39 -16.16 -11.82 -3.34
CA GLY A 39 -17.54 -11.32 -3.28
C GLY A 39 -17.97 -10.68 -1.97
N LEU A 40 -17.08 -10.49 -0.98
CA LEU A 40 -17.41 -9.72 0.23
C LEU A 40 -17.70 -8.25 -0.07
N ASN A 41 -17.01 -7.71 -1.06
CA ASN A 41 -17.28 -6.38 -1.54
C ASN A 41 -17.71 -6.44 -3.01
N PRO A 42 -18.95 -6.04 -3.34
CA PRO A 42 -19.44 -6.11 -4.72
C PRO A 42 -18.63 -5.24 -5.69
N LEU A 43 -17.89 -4.25 -5.20
CA LEU A 43 -17.03 -3.39 -6.01
C LEU A 43 -15.67 -4.02 -6.36
N SER A 44 -15.34 -5.15 -5.75
CA SER A 44 -14.06 -5.84 -6.01
C SER A 44 -14.20 -7.37 -6.03
N PRO A 45 -15.08 -7.92 -6.87
CA PRO A 45 -15.27 -9.37 -6.92
C PRO A 45 -13.98 -10.07 -7.33
N GLY A 46 -13.52 -11.01 -6.51
CA GLY A 46 -12.34 -11.83 -6.80
C GLY A 46 -10.98 -11.14 -6.70
N ARG A 47 -10.91 -9.82 -6.49
CA ARG A 47 -9.62 -9.12 -6.38
C ARG A 47 -9.03 -9.27 -4.98
N LYS A 48 -7.82 -9.81 -4.93
CA LYS A 48 -7.05 -9.95 -3.71
C LYS A 48 -6.28 -8.67 -3.41
N GLY A 49 -6.37 -8.16 -2.19
CA GLY A 49 -5.57 -7.02 -1.76
C GLY A 49 -4.10 -7.39 -1.59
N THR A 50 -3.23 -6.41 -1.75
CA THR A 50 -1.77 -6.60 -1.73
C THR A 50 -1.11 -5.51 -0.91
N ILE A 51 -0.18 -5.91 -0.03
CA ILE A 51 0.73 -4.99 0.66
C ILE A 51 2.15 -5.45 0.33
N PHE A 52 2.86 -4.63 -0.44
CA PHE A 52 4.15 -4.98 -1.00
C PHE A 52 5.20 -3.89 -0.74
N THR A 53 6.40 -4.31 -0.32
CA THR A 53 7.56 -3.44 -0.14
C THR A 53 8.79 -3.98 -0.85
N GLU A 54 9.55 -3.08 -1.47
CA GLU A 54 10.83 -3.36 -2.12
C GLU A 54 11.99 -2.60 -1.45
N GLY A 55 13.22 -3.09 -1.62
CA GLY A 55 14.42 -2.45 -1.06
C GLY A 55 14.33 -2.29 0.46
N ASN A 56 14.54 -1.07 0.96
CA ASN A 56 14.43 -0.70 2.39
C ASN A 56 13.13 0.04 2.68
N ALA A 57 12.11 -0.10 1.83
CA ALA A 57 10.86 0.64 1.96
C ALA A 57 10.16 0.42 3.31
N LEU A 58 9.39 1.41 3.71
CA LEU A 58 8.51 1.36 4.87
C LEU A 58 7.05 1.50 4.45
N ILE A 59 6.20 0.63 4.95
CA ILE A 59 4.76 0.86 5.04
C ILE A 59 4.41 0.90 6.52
N SER A 60 3.86 2.04 6.97
CA SER A 60 3.35 2.24 8.33
C SER A 60 1.86 2.56 8.25
N ILE A 61 1.06 1.76 8.94
CA ILE A 61 -0.40 1.90 9.00
C ILE A 61 -0.77 2.09 10.46
N GLY A 62 -1.50 3.16 10.74
CA GLY A 62 -1.96 3.53 12.09
C GLY A 62 -3.05 2.62 12.64
N ASP A 63 -3.68 3.07 13.70
CA ASP A 63 -4.72 2.33 14.41
C ASP A 63 -6.09 2.51 13.74
N ASN A 64 -6.94 1.46 13.82
CA ASN A 64 -8.33 1.44 13.33
C ASN A 64 -8.45 1.78 11.83
N VAL A 65 -7.54 1.29 11.03
CA VAL A 65 -7.56 1.45 9.57
C VAL A 65 -8.31 0.30 8.93
N GLY A 66 -9.25 0.64 8.03
CA GLY A 66 -10.03 -0.33 7.27
C GLY A 66 -9.72 -0.25 5.77
N MET A 67 -9.58 -1.40 5.10
CA MET A 67 -9.30 -1.46 3.67
C MET A 67 -10.11 -2.57 2.98
N SER A 68 -10.41 -2.38 1.69
CA SER A 68 -11.05 -3.39 0.85
C SER A 68 -10.26 -3.60 -0.43
N SER A 69 -9.70 -4.80 -0.64
CA SER A 69 -9.00 -5.19 -1.87
C SER A 69 -8.03 -4.13 -2.41
N ALA A 70 -7.47 -3.32 -1.52
CA ALA A 70 -6.55 -2.25 -1.86
C ALA A 70 -5.14 -2.80 -2.17
N VAL A 71 -4.38 -2.03 -2.93
CA VAL A 71 -2.97 -2.30 -3.23
C VAL A 71 -2.12 -1.19 -2.63
N LEU A 72 -1.20 -1.56 -1.75
CA LEU A 72 -0.13 -0.70 -1.25
C LEU A 72 1.19 -1.24 -1.77
N TRP A 73 1.92 -0.43 -2.54
CA TRP A 73 3.23 -0.82 -3.06
C TRP A 73 4.24 0.28 -2.78
N ALA A 74 5.16 0.01 -1.88
CA ALA A 74 6.20 0.96 -1.49
C ALA A 74 7.58 0.53 -2.00
N LYS A 75 8.26 1.47 -2.63
CA LYS A 75 9.71 1.44 -2.93
C LYS A 75 10.49 2.39 -2.02
N LYS A 76 9.81 3.34 -1.38
CA LYS A 76 10.38 4.28 -0.43
C LYS A 76 9.58 4.32 0.88
N GLU A 77 8.38 4.93 0.87
CA GLU A 77 7.62 5.09 2.09
C GLU A 77 6.14 5.38 1.85
N ILE A 78 5.26 4.66 2.55
CA ILE A 78 3.84 4.94 2.63
C ILE A 78 3.46 5.01 4.11
N ILE A 79 2.99 6.18 4.55
CA ILE A 79 2.51 6.41 5.91
C ILE A 79 1.00 6.64 5.86
N ILE A 80 0.26 5.86 6.63
CA ILE A 80 -1.19 5.99 6.77
C ILE A 80 -1.48 6.21 8.25
N GLY A 81 -2.18 7.28 8.57
CA GLY A 81 -2.58 7.66 9.90
C GLY A 81 -3.64 6.74 10.52
N ASN A 82 -4.28 7.23 11.56
CA ASN A 82 -5.29 6.48 12.30
C ASN A 82 -6.70 6.71 11.72
N ARG A 83 -7.60 5.73 11.89
CA ARG A 83 -9.03 5.84 11.49
C ARG A 83 -9.21 6.15 10.00
N VAL A 84 -8.27 5.73 9.17
CA VAL A 84 -8.33 5.88 7.72
C VAL A 84 -9.16 4.75 7.12
N THR A 85 -10.01 5.09 6.17
CA THR A 85 -10.76 4.10 5.38
C THR A 85 -10.26 4.13 3.93
N VAL A 86 -9.87 2.97 3.40
CA VAL A 86 -9.42 2.83 2.01
C VAL A 86 -10.42 1.99 1.23
N GLY A 87 -11.08 2.63 0.29
CA GLY A 87 -12.12 2.03 -0.55
C GLY A 87 -11.60 0.92 -1.46
N ALA A 88 -12.54 0.14 -1.98
CA ALA A 88 -12.24 -1.02 -2.80
C ALA A 88 -11.40 -0.68 -4.02
N ASN A 89 -10.40 -1.52 -4.31
CA ASN A 89 -9.52 -1.37 -5.48
C ASN A 89 -8.67 -0.09 -5.52
N ALA A 90 -8.59 0.68 -4.45
CA ALA A 90 -7.67 1.79 -4.39
C ALA A 90 -6.22 1.30 -4.53
N VAL A 91 -5.39 2.09 -5.19
CA VAL A 91 -3.97 1.82 -5.41
C VAL A 91 -3.15 2.95 -4.80
N ILE A 92 -2.24 2.63 -3.90
CA ILE A 92 -1.34 3.57 -3.25
C ILE A 92 0.08 3.15 -3.63
N LEU A 93 0.75 3.96 -4.46
CA LEU A 93 2.02 3.63 -5.10
C LEU A 93 2.98 4.81 -5.02
N ASP A 94 4.10 4.66 -4.32
CA ASP A 94 5.07 5.71 -4.06
C ASP A 94 6.16 5.86 -5.12
N SER A 95 6.00 5.20 -6.27
CA SER A 95 7.00 5.18 -7.35
C SER A 95 6.35 5.31 -8.74
N ASP A 96 7.16 5.74 -9.71
CA ASP A 96 6.77 5.68 -11.13
C ASP A 96 6.89 4.28 -11.74
N CYS A 97 7.45 3.31 -11.01
CA CYS A 97 7.82 1.97 -11.45
C CYS A 97 8.89 1.92 -12.54
N HIS A 98 8.96 2.93 -13.39
CA HIS A 98 9.90 3.08 -14.51
C HIS A 98 10.47 4.50 -14.56
N SER A 99 11.55 4.70 -15.30
CA SER A 99 12.03 6.04 -15.65
C SER A 99 10.99 6.77 -16.51
N LEU A 100 10.80 8.06 -16.25
CA LEU A 100 9.98 8.91 -17.13
C LEU A 100 10.71 9.31 -18.41
N ASN A 101 12.03 9.13 -18.48
CA ASN A 101 12.79 9.33 -19.71
C ASN A 101 12.61 8.13 -20.64
N TYR A 102 12.03 8.36 -21.82
CA TYR A 102 11.77 7.30 -22.80
C TYR A 102 13.04 6.61 -23.31
N LEU A 103 14.19 7.27 -23.28
CA LEU A 103 15.48 6.70 -23.69
C LEU A 103 15.98 5.62 -22.73
N ASP A 104 15.47 5.59 -21.50
CA ASP A 104 15.86 4.57 -20.52
C ASP A 104 15.13 3.24 -20.72
N ARG A 105 14.01 3.23 -21.49
CA ARG A 105 13.18 2.03 -21.69
C ARG A 105 13.99 0.86 -22.25
N GLY A 106 13.86 -0.31 -21.60
CA GLY A 106 14.57 -1.52 -22.01
C GLY A 106 16.07 -1.53 -21.70
N THR A 107 16.57 -0.55 -20.96
CA THR A 107 17.96 -0.47 -20.49
C THR A 107 18.03 -0.63 -18.96
N GLU A 108 19.24 -0.80 -18.42
CA GLU A 108 19.48 -0.81 -16.97
C GLU A 108 19.09 0.50 -16.28
N ASN A 109 19.06 1.60 -17.03
CA ASN A 109 18.72 2.91 -16.50
C ASN A 109 17.22 3.04 -16.18
N ASP A 110 16.35 2.24 -16.76
CA ASP A 110 14.91 2.30 -16.55
C ASP A 110 14.56 2.16 -15.05
N MET A 111 15.10 1.14 -14.40
CA MET A 111 14.89 0.95 -12.96
C MET A 111 15.74 1.90 -12.12
N ARG A 112 16.98 2.19 -12.53
CA ARG A 112 17.89 3.10 -11.80
C ARG A 112 17.32 4.51 -11.69
N ASN A 113 16.70 5.01 -12.76
CA ASN A 113 16.14 6.36 -12.83
C ASN A 113 14.66 6.45 -12.43
N CYS A 114 14.07 5.35 -12.00
CA CYS A 114 12.73 5.34 -11.42
C CYS A 114 12.65 6.28 -10.21
N LYS A 115 11.72 7.21 -10.21
CA LYS A 115 11.55 8.16 -9.11
C LYS A 115 10.55 7.64 -8.06
N CYS A 116 10.93 7.81 -6.80
CA CYS A 116 10.10 7.47 -5.65
C CYS A 116 9.98 8.69 -4.73
N LYS A 117 8.79 8.93 -4.18
CA LYS A 117 8.55 9.97 -3.16
C LYS A 117 7.57 9.44 -2.13
N PRO A 118 7.78 9.72 -0.82
CA PRO A 118 6.85 9.30 0.22
C PRO A 118 5.41 9.71 -0.07
N ILE A 119 4.48 8.86 0.37
CA ILE A 119 3.05 9.18 0.45
C ILE A 119 2.68 9.29 1.92
N ILE A 120 1.96 10.35 2.27
CA ILE A 120 1.46 10.59 3.61
C ILE A 120 -0.05 10.76 3.55
N ILE A 121 -0.77 9.95 4.32
CA ILE A 121 -2.23 10.04 4.49
C ILE A 121 -2.45 10.24 5.99
N GLU A 122 -3.01 11.37 6.36
CA GLU A 122 -3.23 11.74 7.77
C GLU A 122 -4.40 10.98 8.39
N ASP A 123 -4.69 11.28 9.65
CA ASP A 123 -5.80 10.67 10.38
C ASP A 123 -7.15 11.01 9.75
N ASP A 124 -8.14 10.14 9.96
CA ASP A 124 -9.54 10.35 9.59
C ASP A 124 -9.84 10.53 8.09
N VAL A 125 -8.89 10.22 7.22
CA VAL A 125 -9.03 10.32 5.75
C VAL A 125 -9.88 9.18 5.20
N LEU A 126 -10.74 9.48 4.23
CA LEU A 126 -11.44 8.53 3.39
C LEU A 126 -10.89 8.55 1.97
N ILE A 127 -10.29 7.45 1.54
CA ILE A 127 -9.89 7.21 0.14
C ILE A 127 -11.03 6.49 -0.57
N GLY A 128 -11.56 7.10 -1.62
CA GLY A 128 -12.67 6.51 -2.38
C GLY A 128 -12.29 5.25 -3.17
N THR A 129 -13.30 4.48 -3.54
CA THR A 129 -13.13 3.27 -4.38
C THR A 129 -12.44 3.61 -5.70
N GLY A 130 -11.47 2.78 -6.09
CA GLY A 130 -10.75 2.92 -7.36
C GLY A 130 -9.79 4.11 -7.45
N SER A 131 -9.52 4.80 -6.34
CA SER A 131 -8.57 5.92 -6.32
C SER A 131 -7.14 5.46 -6.55
N TYR A 132 -6.37 6.27 -7.27
CA TYR A 132 -4.92 6.10 -7.42
C TYR A 132 -4.21 7.23 -6.68
N ILE A 133 -3.50 6.88 -5.61
CA ILE A 133 -2.65 7.80 -4.83
C ILE A 133 -1.21 7.55 -5.24
N LEU A 134 -0.61 8.54 -5.88
CA LEU A 134 0.70 8.40 -6.48
C LEU A 134 1.79 9.08 -5.64
N LYS A 135 3.05 8.79 -5.98
CA LYS A 135 4.24 9.28 -5.29
C LYS A 135 4.18 10.77 -4.93
N GLY A 136 4.56 11.11 -3.72
CA GLY A 136 4.68 12.48 -3.22
C GLY A 136 3.36 13.13 -2.85
N VAL A 137 2.24 12.40 -2.88
CA VAL A 137 0.94 12.92 -2.44
C VAL A 137 0.89 12.96 -0.91
N HIS A 138 0.35 14.05 -0.37
CA HIS A 138 0.01 14.22 1.03
C HIS A 138 -1.48 14.58 1.12
N ILE A 139 -2.23 13.82 1.91
CA ILE A 139 -3.67 13.98 2.11
C ILE A 139 -3.91 14.19 3.61
N GLY A 140 -4.57 15.30 3.94
CA GLY A 140 -5.00 15.66 5.29
C GLY A 140 -6.38 16.25 5.30
#